data_bafbcd91dd1d24d2c5a7445ceea4e008
#
_entry.id   bafbcd91dd1d24d2c5a7445ceea4e008
#
_cell.length_a   1.000
_cell.length_b   1.000
_cell.length_c   1.000
_cell.angle_alpha   90.00
_cell.angle_beta   90.00
_cell.angle_gamma   90.00
#
_symmetry.space_group_name_H-M   'P 1'
#
loop_
_entity.id
_entity.type
_entity.pdbx_description
1 polymer ?
#
loop_
_entity_poly.entity_id
_entity_poly.type
_entity_poly.pdbx_seq_one_letter_code
_entity_poly.pdbx_strand_id
1 'polypeptide(L)'
;ERRKRDGSLINLQATYNPIYDESGTITKVMKVATDITSIVNSKKQVDAINKSTATITFDMKGFILDVNSIFLETMGFKSNEKNQVVGKHHSIFVSYEYSKSDEYTKFWKNLNNGKFLDGIFERKKVDGSTVYLQATYNPVFDSKGNVTNVIKIATDVTEAVNSKKQIDTLSKDLQIELDNSKKLKDAIEVEKNVALNDLDILMKRSQSELIKVIVMVALIVIVGVGVITTVLYWMAMVTGKDTQIIGSTWSNMFSVLLTNAFSIVGTIMGIKYATQEGGKEKK
;
A
#
# COMPACT_ATOMS: atom_id res chain seq x y z
N GLU A 1 43.03 -38.92 9.95
CA GLU A 1 43.67 -37.74 9.35
C GLU A 1 45.20 -37.88 9.42
N ARG A 2 45.89 -37.42 8.39
CA ARG A 2 47.37 -37.39 8.30
C ARG A 2 47.81 -36.09 7.64
N ARG A 3 49.05 -35.67 7.90
CA ARG A 3 49.68 -34.51 7.30
C ARG A 3 50.57 -34.92 6.14
N LYS A 4 50.43 -34.29 4.98
CA LYS A 4 51.34 -34.45 3.84
C LYS A 4 52.65 -33.67 4.09
N ARG A 5 53.65 -33.91 3.23
CA ARG A 5 54.94 -33.23 3.30
C ARG A 5 54.84 -31.70 3.10
N ASP A 6 53.84 -31.24 2.32
CA ASP A 6 53.55 -29.82 2.10
C ASP A 6 52.76 -29.17 3.24
N GLY A 7 52.48 -29.91 4.32
CA GLY A 7 51.70 -29.43 5.47
C GLY A 7 50.19 -29.60 5.33
N SER A 8 49.67 -29.95 4.18
CA SER A 8 48.22 -30.15 3.95
C SER A 8 47.72 -31.41 4.67
N LEU A 9 46.41 -31.39 5.03
CA LEU A 9 45.75 -32.50 5.68
C LEU A 9 45.12 -33.45 4.66
N ILE A 10 45.21 -34.75 4.92
CA ILE A 10 44.60 -35.81 4.14
C ILE A 10 43.85 -36.78 5.04
N ASN A 11 42.67 -37.23 4.64
CA ASN A 11 41.95 -38.28 5.34
C ASN A 11 42.19 -39.60 4.62
N LEU A 12 42.81 -40.55 5.33
CA LEU A 12 43.08 -41.87 4.78
C LEU A 12 42.21 -42.91 5.49
N GLN A 13 41.53 -43.73 4.70
CA GLN A 13 41.02 -45.01 5.16
C GLN A 13 42.10 -46.05 4.93
N ALA A 14 42.59 -46.71 5.98
CA ALA A 14 43.71 -47.62 5.86
C ALA A 14 43.50 -48.88 6.69
N THR A 15 43.99 -50.00 6.13
CA THR A 15 44.16 -51.27 6.82
C THR A 15 45.64 -51.54 7.00
N TYR A 16 46.01 -52.16 8.10
CA TYR A 16 47.36 -52.61 8.42
C TYR A 16 47.32 -54.13 8.54
N ASN A 17 48.04 -54.81 7.66
CA ASN A 17 48.07 -56.26 7.60
C ASN A 17 49.46 -56.74 8.00
N PRO A 18 49.64 -57.53 9.10
CA PRO A 18 50.90 -58.12 9.47
C PRO A 18 51.26 -59.19 8.45
N ILE A 19 52.55 -59.26 8.17
CA ILE A 19 53.13 -60.29 7.33
C ILE A 19 54.04 -61.10 8.29
N TYR A 20 53.80 -62.40 8.30
CA TYR A 20 54.51 -63.36 9.20
C TYR A 20 55.57 -64.12 8.42
N ASP A 21 56.62 -64.55 9.11
CA ASP A 21 57.59 -65.54 8.61
C ASP A 21 57.10 -66.97 8.88
N GLU A 22 57.95 -67.97 8.49
CA GLU A 22 57.65 -69.38 8.68
C GLU A 22 57.48 -69.78 10.13
N SER A 23 58.08 -69.00 11.06
CA SER A 23 57.98 -69.22 12.51
C SER A 23 56.72 -68.58 13.13
N GLY A 24 55.91 -67.86 12.37
CA GLY A 24 54.74 -67.14 12.86
C GLY A 24 55.06 -65.79 13.50
N THR A 25 56.34 -65.30 13.34
CA THR A 25 56.72 -63.98 13.84
C THR A 25 56.43 -62.88 12.81
N ILE A 26 55.85 -61.71 13.28
CA ILE A 26 55.58 -60.57 12.41
C ILE A 26 56.90 -59.97 11.94
N THR A 27 57.17 -60.02 10.64
CA THR A 27 58.38 -59.46 10.02
C THR A 27 58.19 -58.11 9.39
N LYS A 28 56.96 -57.85 8.93
CA LYS A 28 56.58 -56.59 8.23
C LYS A 28 55.11 -56.29 8.48
N VAL A 29 54.74 -55.03 8.29
CA VAL A 29 53.31 -54.59 8.25
C VAL A 29 53.11 -53.93 6.94
N MET A 30 52.16 -54.50 6.15
CA MET A 30 51.68 -53.87 4.92
C MET A 30 50.52 -52.93 5.22
N LYS A 31 50.62 -51.69 4.76
CA LYS A 31 49.55 -50.69 4.85
C LYS A 31 48.93 -50.50 3.47
N VAL A 32 47.63 -50.69 3.36
CA VAL A 32 46.85 -50.31 2.21
C VAL A 32 45.98 -49.12 2.61
N ALA A 33 46.05 -48.02 1.86
CA ALA A 33 45.36 -46.80 2.22
C ALA A 33 44.70 -46.14 0.99
N THR A 34 43.48 -45.67 1.19
CA THR A 34 42.70 -44.89 0.18
C THR A 34 42.53 -43.47 0.67
N ASP A 35 42.77 -42.50 -0.18
CA ASP A 35 42.47 -41.09 0.11
C ASP A 35 40.94 -40.85 0.02
N ILE A 36 40.35 -40.53 1.14
CA ILE A 36 38.89 -40.24 1.27
C ILE A 36 38.63 -38.76 1.61
N THR A 37 39.60 -37.87 1.37
CA THR A 37 39.52 -36.45 1.74
C THR A 37 38.37 -35.75 1.06
N SER A 38 38.13 -36.02 -0.23
CA SER A 38 36.98 -35.46 -0.98
C SER A 38 35.65 -35.93 -0.41
N ILE A 39 35.53 -37.20 -0.05
CA ILE A 39 34.32 -37.77 0.55
C ILE A 39 34.03 -37.12 1.91
N VAL A 40 35.07 -36.97 2.77
CA VAL A 40 34.93 -36.32 4.08
C VAL A 40 34.54 -34.86 3.93
N ASN A 41 35.13 -34.13 2.99
CA ASN A 41 34.80 -32.73 2.76
C ASN A 41 33.38 -32.56 2.21
N SER A 42 32.96 -33.38 1.26
CA SER A 42 31.58 -33.38 0.75
C SER A 42 30.57 -33.67 1.86
N LYS A 43 30.87 -34.65 2.73
CA LYS A 43 30.02 -34.94 3.89
C LYS A 43 29.90 -33.74 4.84
N LYS A 44 31.01 -33.06 5.14
CA LYS A 44 31.00 -31.84 5.98
C LYS A 44 30.14 -30.73 5.38
N GLN A 45 30.17 -30.56 4.04
CA GLN A 45 29.34 -29.59 3.35
C GLN A 45 27.85 -29.94 3.46
N VAL A 46 27.49 -31.20 3.23
CA VAL A 46 26.08 -31.68 3.38
C VAL A 46 25.61 -31.51 4.83
N ASP A 47 26.47 -31.86 5.82
CA ASP A 47 26.14 -31.67 7.23
C ASP A 47 25.93 -30.20 7.61
N ALA A 48 26.70 -29.29 7.01
CA ALA A 48 26.49 -27.83 7.21
C ALA A 48 25.15 -27.35 6.65
N ILE A 49 24.77 -27.78 5.45
CA ILE A 49 23.46 -27.47 4.86
C ILE A 49 22.35 -28.05 5.74
N ASN A 50 22.45 -29.29 6.16
CA ASN A 50 21.47 -29.95 7.03
C ASN A 50 21.28 -29.30 8.41
N LYS A 51 22.28 -28.53 8.87
CA LYS A 51 22.20 -27.76 10.13
C LYS A 51 21.59 -26.38 9.98
N SER A 52 21.41 -25.87 8.75
CA SER A 52 20.93 -24.51 8.49
C SER A 52 19.61 -24.45 7.74
N THR A 53 19.16 -25.55 7.12
CA THR A 53 17.95 -25.60 6.31
C THR A 53 17.10 -26.82 6.64
N ALA A 54 15.77 -26.68 6.50
CA ALA A 54 14.85 -27.80 6.61
C ALA A 54 15.01 -28.75 5.42
N THR A 55 15.36 -30.02 5.65
CA THR A 55 15.54 -31.02 4.60
C THR A 55 14.70 -32.25 4.85
N ILE A 56 14.13 -32.82 3.79
CA ILE A 56 13.39 -34.08 3.80
C ILE A 56 13.59 -34.80 2.49
N THR A 57 13.72 -36.13 2.55
CA THR A 57 13.94 -37.00 1.39
C THR A 57 12.74 -37.94 1.21
N PHE A 58 12.32 -38.14 -0.02
CA PHE A 58 11.22 -39.01 -0.40
C PHE A 58 11.67 -40.05 -1.40
N ASP A 59 11.00 -41.20 -1.38
CA ASP A 59 11.06 -42.14 -2.50
C ASP A 59 10.22 -41.65 -3.70
N MET A 60 10.24 -42.38 -4.77
CA MET A 60 9.54 -42.08 -6.01
C MET A 60 8.02 -42.14 -5.88
N LYS A 61 7.49 -42.77 -4.83
CA LYS A 61 6.06 -42.83 -4.51
C LYS A 61 5.61 -41.75 -3.52
N GLY A 62 6.56 -40.91 -3.03
CA GLY A 62 6.28 -39.84 -2.06
C GLY A 62 6.33 -40.28 -0.61
N PHE A 63 6.85 -41.48 -0.29
CA PHE A 63 7.08 -41.89 1.10
C PHE A 63 8.37 -41.28 1.62
N ILE A 64 8.35 -40.85 2.86
CA ILE A 64 9.45 -40.16 3.52
C ILE A 64 10.53 -41.17 3.93
N LEU A 65 11.70 -41.01 3.35
CA LEU A 65 12.90 -41.82 3.62
C LEU A 65 13.74 -41.26 4.77
N ASP A 66 13.87 -39.94 4.81
CA ASP A 66 14.69 -39.25 5.79
C ASP A 66 14.21 -37.79 6.01
N VAL A 67 14.51 -37.25 7.19
CA VAL A 67 14.14 -35.89 7.60
C VAL A 67 15.12 -35.39 8.65
N ASN A 68 15.52 -34.10 8.56
CA ASN A 68 16.34 -33.47 9.58
C ASN A 68 15.51 -32.83 10.71
N SER A 69 16.19 -32.47 11.81
CA SER A 69 15.54 -31.86 12.98
C SER A 69 14.88 -30.53 12.67
N ILE A 70 15.48 -29.71 11.80
CA ILE A 70 14.93 -28.39 11.41
C ILE A 70 13.60 -28.56 10.69
N PHE A 71 13.49 -29.53 9.76
CA PHE A 71 12.21 -29.80 9.10
C PHE A 71 11.14 -30.27 10.10
N LEU A 72 11.51 -31.13 11.04
CA LEU A 72 10.59 -31.58 12.08
C LEU A 72 10.05 -30.41 12.89
N GLU A 73 10.92 -29.54 13.40
CA GLU A 73 10.57 -28.35 14.17
C GLU A 73 9.71 -27.38 13.35
N THR A 74 10.07 -27.13 12.09
CA THR A 74 9.29 -26.31 11.16
C THR A 74 7.86 -26.83 10.99
N MET A 75 7.69 -28.16 10.96
CA MET A 75 6.38 -28.80 10.82
C MET A 75 5.66 -29.02 12.16
N GLY A 76 6.23 -28.57 13.28
CA GLY A 76 5.63 -28.63 14.61
C GLY A 76 5.87 -29.96 15.36
N PHE A 77 6.79 -30.81 14.89
CA PHE A 77 7.25 -31.99 15.60
C PHE A 77 8.44 -31.64 16.52
N LYS A 78 8.70 -32.48 17.50
CA LYS A 78 9.95 -32.38 18.27
C LYS A 78 11.12 -32.91 17.43
N SER A 79 12.33 -32.40 17.66
CA SER A 79 13.55 -32.79 16.93
C SER A 79 13.87 -34.30 16.97
N ASN A 80 13.38 -35.00 17.99
CA ASN A 80 13.60 -36.45 18.20
C ASN A 80 12.44 -37.34 17.69
N GLU A 81 11.37 -36.75 17.09
CA GLU A 81 10.19 -37.46 16.62
C GLU A 81 10.30 -37.95 15.16
N LYS A 82 11.49 -38.12 14.65
CA LYS A 82 11.77 -38.59 13.29
C LYS A 82 11.00 -39.87 12.92
N ASN A 83 10.89 -40.81 13.86
CA ASN A 83 10.18 -42.07 13.70
C ASN A 83 8.66 -41.90 13.50
N GLN A 84 8.07 -40.76 13.87
CA GLN A 84 6.67 -40.44 13.61
C GLN A 84 6.42 -39.98 12.18
N VAL A 85 7.46 -39.59 11.44
CA VAL A 85 7.39 -38.98 10.11
C VAL A 85 7.95 -39.92 9.03
N VAL A 86 9.08 -40.57 9.27
CA VAL A 86 9.70 -41.51 8.33
C VAL A 86 8.75 -42.70 8.06
N GLY A 87 8.66 -43.07 6.79
CA GLY A 87 7.74 -44.12 6.31
C GLY A 87 6.31 -43.62 6.03
N LYS A 88 5.93 -42.40 6.44
CA LYS A 88 4.66 -41.80 6.04
C LYS A 88 4.75 -41.17 4.67
N HIS A 89 3.60 -40.98 4.02
CA HIS A 89 3.52 -40.35 2.70
C HIS A 89 3.50 -38.82 2.83
N HIS A 90 4.06 -38.09 1.86
CA HIS A 90 4.08 -36.62 1.77
C HIS A 90 2.71 -35.97 1.99
N SER A 91 1.63 -36.68 1.66
CA SER A 91 0.25 -36.18 1.84
C SER A 91 -0.11 -35.77 3.27
N ILE A 92 0.64 -36.20 4.29
CA ILE A 92 0.43 -35.74 5.68
C ILE A 92 0.69 -34.25 5.90
N PHE A 93 1.41 -33.61 4.98
CA PHE A 93 1.80 -32.19 5.03
C PHE A 93 0.97 -31.30 4.11
N VAL A 94 -0.07 -31.81 3.48
CA VAL A 94 -0.93 -31.04 2.58
C VAL A 94 -2.41 -31.18 2.99
N SER A 95 -3.27 -30.29 2.47
CA SER A 95 -4.71 -30.46 2.70
C SER A 95 -5.24 -31.74 2.03
N TYR A 96 -6.31 -32.29 2.57
CA TYR A 96 -6.95 -33.47 1.99
C TYR A 96 -7.36 -33.23 0.52
N GLU A 97 -7.95 -32.06 0.25
CA GLU A 97 -8.42 -31.66 -1.09
C GLU A 97 -7.26 -31.64 -2.08
N TYR A 98 -6.15 -30.98 -1.71
CA TYR A 98 -4.96 -30.92 -2.57
C TYR A 98 -4.37 -32.31 -2.79
N SER A 99 -4.33 -33.16 -1.76
CA SER A 99 -3.80 -34.54 -1.88
C SER A 99 -4.55 -35.43 -2.88
N LYS A 100 -5.80 -35.06 -3.22
CA LYS A 100 -6.66 -35.77 -4.19
C LYS A 100 -6.74 -35.07 -5.54
N SER A 101 -6.10 -33.93 -5.72
CA SER A 101 -6.15 -33.13 -6.93
C SER A 101 -5.29 -33.69 -8.05
N ASP A 102 -5.65 -33.34 -9.27
CA ASP A 102 -4.82 -33.61 -10.45
C ASP A 102 -3.47 -32.88 -10.40
N GLU A 103 -3.44 -31.72 -9.73
CA GLU A 103 -2.21 -30.95 -9.51
C GLU A 103 -1.21 -31.73 -8.66
N TYR A 104 -1.67 -32.39 -7.61
CA TYR A 104 -0.81 -33.21 -6.76
C TYR A 104 -0.28 -34.44 -7.49
N THR A 105 -1.11 -35.07 -8.33
CA THR A 105 -0.69 -36.16 -9.21
C THR A 105 0.37 -35.69 -10.22
N LYS A 106 0.15 -34.53 -10.81
CA LYS A 106 1.08 -33.89 -11.78
C LYS A 106 2.39 -33.46 -11.10
N PHE A 107 2.32 -33.00 -9.85
CA PHE A 107 3.48 -32.64 -9.04
C PHE A 107 4.44 -33.83 -8.92
N TRP A 108 3.96 -35.00 -8.48
CA TRP A 108 4.78 -36.20 -8.34
C TRP A 108 5.23 -36.77 -9.70
N LYS A 109 4.39 -36.70 -10.71
CA LYS A 109 4.75 -37.11 -12.08
C LYS A 109 5.92 -36.28 -12.63
N ASN A 110 5.94 -34.98 -12.39
CA ASN A 110 7.05 -34.12 -12.82
C ASN A 110 8.35 -34.51 -12.10
N LEU A 111 8.33 -34.72 -10.79
CA LEU A 111 9.51 -35.14 -10.02
C LEU A 111 10.03 -36.50 -10.49
N ASN A 112 9.13 -37.45 -10.76
CA ASN A 112 9.48 -38.76 -11.26
C ASN A 112 10.08 -38.73 -12.66
N ASN A 113 9.76 -37.71 -13.44
CA ASN A 113 10.35 -37.43 -14.75
C ASN A 113 11.65 -36.61 -14.68
N GLY A 114 12.22 -36.42 -13.48
CA GLY A 114 13.47 -35.71 -13.27
C GLY A 114 13.37 -34.18 -13.33
N LYS A 115 12.14 -33.63 -13.30
CA LYS A 115 11.95 -32.17 -13.26
C LYS A 115 12.00 -31.70 -11.80
N PHE A 116 12.93 -30.78 -11.49
CA PHE A 116 12.91 -30.09 -10.20
C PHE A 116 11.70 -29.13 -10.13
N LEU A 117 11.22 -28.86 -8.93
CA LEU A 117 10.13 -27.92 -8.67
C LEU A 117 10.60 -26.94 -7.59
N ASP A 118 10.34 -25.66 -7.80
CA ASP A 118 10.64 -24.59 -6.84
C ASP A 118 9.44 -23.67 -6.66
N GLY A 119 9.40 -22.99 -5.53
CA GLY A 119 8.34 -22.04 -5.21
C GLY A 119 8.02 -21.95 -3.74
N ILE A 120 6.95 -21.20 -3.45
CA ILE A 120 6.35 -21.13 -2.11
C ILE A 120 5.21 -22.14 -2.04
N PHE A 121 5.32 -23.08 -1.13
CA PHE A 121 4.36 -24.16 -0.95
C PHE A 121 3.63 -23.99 0.38
N GLU A 122 2.31 -23.96 0.32
CA GLU A 122 1.46 -24.05 1.51
C GLU A 122 1.48 -25.48 2.05
N ARG A 123 1.75 -25.65 3.34
CA ARG A 123 1.80 -26.94 4.01
C ARG A 123 1.06 -26.90 5.34
N LYS A 124 0.64 -28.07 5.82
CA LYS A 124 -0.01 -28.24 7.11
C LYS A 124 0.96 -28.80 8.13
N LYS A 125 1.08 -28.11 9.25
CA LYS A 125 1.81 -28.60 10.42
C LYS A 125 1.03 -29.71 11.14
N VAL A 126 1.67 -30.36 12.09
CA VAL A 126 1.06 -31.44 12.89
C VAL A 126 -0.16 -30.98 13.68
N ASP A 127 -0.22 -29.71 14.08
CA ASP A 127 -1.35 -29.09 14.78
C ASP A 127 -2.47 -28.59 13.85
N GLY A 128 -2.33 -28.82 12.53
CA GLY A 128 -3.27 -28.35 11.51
C GLY A 128 -3.05 -26.90 11.04
N SER A 129 -2.18 -26.14 11.68
CA SER A 129 -1.87 -24.77 11.25
C SER A 129 -1.17 -24.75 9.90
N THR A 130 -1.24 -23.60 9.21
CA THR A 130 -0.61 -23.42 7.90
C THR A 130 0.80 -22.85 8.04
N VAL A 131 1.74 -23.41 7.29
CA VAL A 131 3.09 -22.92 7.09
C VAL A 131 3.35 -22.68 5.60
N TYR A 132 4.04 -21.62 5.25
CA TYR A 132 4.50 -21.33 3.90
C TYR A 132 5.98 -21.61 3.80
N LEU A 133 6.33 -22.57 2.94
CA LEU A 133 7.71 -23.00 2.75
C LEU A 133 8.22 -22.55 1.39
N GLN A 134 9.21 -21.66 1.35
CA GLN A 134 10.02 -21.46 0.15
C GLN A 134 10.88 -22.71 -0.01
N ALA A 135 10.65 -23.49 -1.05
CA ALA A 135 11.29 -24.80 -1.16
C ALA A 135 11.64 -25.18 -2.61
N THR A 136 12.65 -26.04 -2.71
CA THR A 136 12.99 -26.76 -3.94
C THR A 136 12.86 -28.26 -3.71
N TYR A 137 12.28 -28.97 -4.67
CA TYR A 137 12.23 -30.44 -4.73
C TYR A 137 13.14 -30.88 -5.85
N ASN A 138 14.21 -31.59 -5.51
CA ASN A 138 15.29 -31.96 -6.41
C ASN A 138 15.34 -33.47 -6.59
N PRO A 139 15.03 -33.99 -7.80
CA PRO A 139 15.24 -35.40 -8.11
C PRO A 139 16.73 -35.77 -8.04
N VAL A 140 17.03 -36.91 -7.44
CA VAL A 140 18.38 -37.49 -7.35
C VAL A 140 18.44 -38.67 -8.30
N PHE A 141 19.53 -38.75 -9.08
CA PHE A 141 19.72 -39.74 -10.14
C PHE A 141 20.73 -40.79 -9.77
N ASP A 142 20.53 -42.02 -10.23
CA ASP A 142 21.54 -43.06 -10.21
C ASP A 142 22.58 -42.88 -11.33
N SER A 143 23.58 -43.77 -11.38
CA SER A 143 24.60 -43.77 -12.43
C SER A 143 24.07 -44.04 -13.85
N LYS A 144 22.83 -44.53 -13.97
CA LYS A 144 22.16 -44.81 -15.24
C LYS A 144 21.22 -43.68 -15.68
N GLY A 145 21.10 -42.63 -14.85
CA GLY A 145 20.22 -41.49 -15.13
C GLY A 145 18.77 -41.69 -14.70
N ASN A 146 18.44 -42.73 -13.93
CA ASN A 146 17.11 -42.91 -13.38
C ASN A 146 16.96 -42.15 -12.07
N VAL A 147 15.79 -41.55 -11.84
CA VAL A 147 15.50 -40.91 -10.56
C VAL A 147 15.32 -41.98 -9.46
N THR A 148 16.03 -41.84 -8.37
CA THR A 148 15.99 -42.78 -7.24
C THR A 148 15.22 -42.25 -6.04
N ASN A 149 15.31 -40.95 -5.80
CA ASN A 149 14.65 -40.27 -4.70
C ASN A 149 14.51 -38.76 -4.99
N VAL A 150 13.80 -38.04 -4.14
CA VAL A 150 13.63 -36.59 -4.22
C VAL A 150 14.07 -35.96 -2.90
N ILE A 151 14.96 -34.98 -2.96
CA ILE A 151 15.39 -34.19 -1.81
C ILE A 151 14.68 -32.84 -1.87
N LYS A 152 13.92 -32.50 -0.82
CA LYS A 152 13.36 -31.18 -0.60
C LYS A 152 14.25 -30.41 0.35
N ILE A 153 14.59 -29.17 -0.04
CA ILE A 153 15.22 -28.17 0.80
C ILE A 153 14.23 -27.03 0.97
N ALA A 154 14.01 -26.56 2.20
CA ALA A 154 12.97 -25.57 2.49
C ALA A 154 13.39 -24.57 3.56
N THR A 155 12.80 -23.38 3.46
CA THR A 155 12.88 -22.31 4.47
C THR A 155 11.46 -21.87 4.82
N ASP A 156 11.16 -21.69 6.10
CA ASP A 156 9.89 -21.13 6.54
C ASP A 156 9.83 -19.63 6.21
N VAL A 157 8.86 -19.24 5.40
CA VAL A 157 8.59 -17.85 4.98
C VAL A 157 7.20 -17.39 5.41
N THR A 158 6.60 -18.07 6.41
CA THR A 158 5.23 -17.82 6.86
C THR A 158 5.04 -16.38 7.32
N GLU A 159 5.97 -15.86 8.10
CA GLU A 159 5.92 -14.47 8.58
C GLU A 159 5.98 -13.48 7.41
N ALA A 160 6.89 -13.68 6.47
CA ALA A 160 7.03 -12.82 5.29
C ALA A 160 5.77 -12.83 4.40
N VAL A 161 5.19 -14.02 4.18
CA VAL A 161 3.94 -14.16 3.40
C VAL A 161 2.77 -13.49 4.10
N ASN A 162 2.62 -13.67 5.42
CA ASN A 162 1.54 -13.06 6.19
C ASN A 162 1.69 -11.53 6.27
N SER A 163 2.90 -11.03 6.49
CA SER A 163 3.19 -9.58 6.47
C SER A 163 2.87 -8.97 5.11
N LYS A 164 3.23 -9.64 4.01
CA LYS A 164 2.87 -9.18 2.67
C LYS A 164 1.35 -9.13 2.47
N LYS A 165 0.61 -10.15 2.89
CA LYS A 165 -0.86 -10.15 2.82
C LYS A 165 -1.48 -9.01 3.62
N GLN A 166 -0.94 -8.71 4.81
CA GLN A 166 -1.41 -7.58 5.63
C GLN A 166 -1.14 -6.24 4.94
N ILE A 167 0.05 -6.04 4.37
CA ILE A 167 0.41 -4.83 3.62
C ILE A 167 -0.53 -4.66 2.41
N ASP A 168 -0.78 -5.71 1.65
CA ASP A 168 -1.67 -5.67 0.49
C ASP A 168 -3.12 -5.30 0.87
N THR A 169 -3.61 -5.82 2.01
CA THR A 169 -4.94 -5.50 2.54
C THR A 169 -4.99 -4.03 2.99
N LEU A 170 -4.04 -3.59 3.81
CA LEU A 170 -3.98 -2.21 4.31
C LEU A 170 -3.83 -1.20 3.17
N SER A 171 -3.07 -1.52 2.13
CA SER A 171 -2.91 -0.66 0.95
C SER A 171 -4.24 -0.48 0.20
N LYS A 172 -5.05 -1.54 0.07
CA LYS A 172 -6.39 -1.45 -0.54
C LYS A 172 -7.34 -0.61 0.30
N ASP A 173 -7.35 -0.82 1.61
CA ASP A 173 -8.21 -0.06 2.53
C ASP A 173 -7.86 1.43 2.50
N LEU A 174 -6.56 1.76 2.51
CA LEU A 174 -6.08 3.13 2.40
C LEU A 174 -6.45 3.79 1.06
N GLN A 175 -6.40 3.05 -0.03
CA GLN A 175 -6.83 3.56 -1.34
C GLN A 175 -8.32 3.89 -1.36
N ILE A 176 -9.16 3.04 -0.76
CA ILE A 176 -10.61 3.29 -0.63
C ILE A 176 -10.87 4.54 0.21
N GLU A 177 -10.16 4.71 1.32
CA GLU A 177 -10.29 5.88 2.19
C GLU A 177 -9.86 7.18 1.47
N LEU A 178 -8.76 7.12 0.72
CA LEU A 178 -8.28 8.24 -0.10
C LEU A 178 -9.31 8.66 -1.15
N ASP A 179 -9.91 7.71 -1.85
CA ASP A 179 -10.93 7.99 -2.86
C ASP A 179 -12.20 8.58 -2.25
N ASN A 180 -12.62 8.11 -1.06
CA ASN A 180 -13.74 8.68 -0.32
C ASN A 180 -13.44 10.11 0.16
N SER A 181 -12.25 10.35 0.70
CA SER A 181 -11.80 11.69 1.12
C SER A 181 -11.79 12.68 -0.05
N LYS A 182 -11.33 12.24 -1.22
CA LYS A 182 -11.33 13.05 -2.43
C LYS A 182 -12.75 13.42 -2.88
N LYS A 183 -13.67 12.45 -2.91
CA LYS A 183 -15.09 12.70 -3.23
C LYS A 183 -15.73 13.68 -2.26
N LEU A 184 -15.43 13.56 -0.96
CA LEU A 184 -15.95 14.49 0.05
C LEU A 184 -15.41 15.91 -0.16
N LYS A 185 -14.12 16.04 -0.46
CA LYS A 185 -13.50 17.34 -0.78
C LYS A 185 -14.16 17.99 -2.00
N ASP A 186 -14.36 17.23 -3.07
CA ASP A 186 -15.03 17.73 -4.29
C ASP A 186 -16.47 18.18 -4.00
N ALA A 187 -17.23 17.42 -3.18
CA ALA A 187 -18.56 17.78 -2.75
C ALA A 187 -18.61 19.07 -1.93
N ILE A 188 -17.68 19.23 -0.97
CA ILE A 188 -17.54 20.45 -0.16
C ILE A 188 -17.19 21.66 -1.05
N GLU A 189 -16.32 21.49 -2.05
CA GLU A 189 -15.96 22.57 -2.97
C GLU A 189 -17.16 23.02 -3.81
N VAL A 190 -17.98 22.09 -4.29
CA VAL A 190 -19.24 22.41 -5.00
C VAL A 190 -20.20 23.17 -4.09
N GLU A 191 -20.45 22.70 -2.87
CA GLU A 191 -21.33 23.35 -1.90
C GLU A 191 -20.84 24.77 -1.55
N LYS A 192 -19.55 24.94 -1.32
CA LYS A 192 -18.91 26.24 -1.12
C LYS A 192 -19.18 27.20 -2.29
N ASN A 193 -19.02 26.74 -3.52
CA ASN A 193 -19.23 27.56 -4.70
C ASN A 193 -20.70 27.97 -4.86
N VAL A 194 -21.64 27.06 -4.54
CA VAL A 194 -23.07 27.37 -4.52
C VAL A 194 -23.36 28.46 -3.46
N ALA A 195 -22.89 28.27 -2.23
CA ALA A 195 -23.10 29.24 -1.14
C ALA A 195 -22.51 30.61 -1.46
N LEU A 196 -21.33 30.68 -2.09
CA LEU A 196 -20.71 31.93 -2.52
C LEU A 196 -21.56 32.64 -3.60
N ASN A 197 -22.10 31.89 -4.56
CA ASN A 197 -22.98 32.44 -5.59
C ASN A 197 -24.29 32.98 -5.01
N ASP A 198 -24.91 32.26 -4.08
CA ASP A 198 -26.11 32.69 -3.39
C ASP A 198 -25.89 33.97 -2.59
N LEU A 199 -24.72 34.05 -1.89
CA LEU A 199 -24.32 35.26 -1.16
C LEU A 199 -24.14 36.46 -2.12
N ASP A 200 -23.50 36.27 -3.28
CA ASP A 200 -23.34 37.34 -4.29
C ASP A 200 -24.69 37.83 -4.81
N ILE A 201 -25.65 36.94 -5.08
CA ILE A 201 -26.99 37.26 -5.50
C ILE A 201 -27.71 38.08 -4.42
N LEU A 202 -27.66 37.67 -3.16
CA LEU A 202 -28.26 38.36 -2.03
C LEU A 202 -27.66 39.75 -1.80
N MET A 203 -26.35 39.90 -1.90
CA MET A 203 -25.66 41.19 -1.81
C MET A 203 -26.08 42.14 -2.93
N LYS A 204 -26.15 41.69 -4.19
CA LYS A 204 -26.60 42.49 -5.32
C LYS A 204 -28.08 42.94 -5.15
N ARG A 205 -28.94 42.05 -4.65
CA ARG A 205 -30.36 42.39 -4.38
C ARG A 205 -30.46 43.45 -3.27
N SER A 206 -29.75 43.27 -2.16
CA SER A 206 -29.74 44.24 -1.06
C SER A 206 -29.25 45.60 -1.50
N GLN A 207 -28.16 45.67 -2.27
CA GLN A 207 -27.68 46.94 -2.84
C GLN A 207 -28.70 47.61 -3.77
N SER A 208 -29.38 46.82 -4.61
CA SER A 208 -30.44 47.36 -5.50
C SER A 208 -31.61 47.95 -4.71
N GLU A 209 -32.07 47.28 -3.65
CA GLU A 209 -33.13 47.78 -2.78
C GLU A 209 -32.73 49.07 -2.04
N LEU A 210 -31.51 49.11 -1.51
CA LEU A 210 -30.96 50.30 -0.86
C LEU A 210 -30.93 51.52 -1.81
N ILE A 211 -30.46 51.32 -3.04
CA ILE A 211 -30.46 52.38 -4.09
C ILE A 211 -31.85 52.88 -4.36
N LYS A 212 -32.87 51.99 -4.52
CA LYS A 212 -34.26 52.38 -4.73
C LYS A 212 -34.80 53.25 -3.59
N VAL A 213 -34.51 52.86 -2.33
CA VAL A 213 -34.93 53.63 -1.15
C VAL A 213 -34.29 55.02 -1.15
N ILE A 214 -32.98 55.11 -1.40
CA ILE A 214 -32.28 56.41 -1.45
C ILE A 214 -32.86 57.33 -2.53
N VAL A 215 -33.07 56.79 -3.72
CA VAL A 215 -33.65 57.56 -4.85
C VAL A 215 -35.05 58.01 -4.51
N MET A 216 -35.88 57.14 -3.92
CA MET A 216 -37.25 57.46 -3.51
C MET A 216 -37.30 58.60 -2.47
N VAL A 217 -36.43 58.51 -1.44
CA VAL A 217 -36.36 59.54 -0.41
C VAL A 217 -35.88 60.88 -1.00
N ALA A 218 -34.88 60.85 -1.90
CA ALA A 218 -34.42 62.06 -2.58
C ALA A 218 -35.55 62.75 -3.42
N LEU A 219 -36.33 61.94 -4.13
CA LEU A 219 -37.50 62.44 -4.90
C LEU A 219 -38.56 63.05 -4.01
N ILE A 220 -38.88 62.42 -2.88
CA ILE A 220 -39.88 62.93 -1.92
C ILE A 220 -39.43 64.30 -1.37
N VAL A 221 -38.14 64.42 -1.04
CA VAL A 221 -37.57 65.68 -0.54
C VAL A 221 -37.66 66.78 -1.60
N ILE A 222 -37.29 66.49 -2.85
CA ILE A 222 -37.35 67.45 -3.97
C ILE A 222 -38.76 67.92 -4.23
N VAL A 223 -39.69 66.95 -4.30
CA VAL A 223 -41.11 67.29 -4.53
C VAL A 223 -41.70 68.07 -3.35
N GLY A 224 -41.40 67.63 -2.11
CA GLY A 224 -41.87 68.32 -0.88
C GLY A 224 -41.40 69.76 -0.79
N VAL A 225 -40.12 69.99 -1.07
CA VAL A 225 -39.59 71.37 -1.10
C VAL A 225 -40.22 72.19 -2.23
N GLY A 226 -40.44 71.58 -3.43
CA GLY A 226 -41.11 72.21 -4.55
C GLY A 226 -42.56 72.64 -4.23
N VAL A 227 -43.27 71.77 -3.55
CA VAL A 227 -44.66 72.10 -3.11
C VAL A 227 -44.69 73.23 -2.07
N ILE A 228 -43.81 73.12 -1.03
CA ILE A 228 -43.74 74.15 0.01
C ILE A 228 -43.41 75.54 -0.61
N THR A 229 -42.40 75.58 -1.47
CA THR A 229 -41.97 76.85 -2.12
C THR A 229 -43.07 77.42 -3.04
N THR A 230 -43.80 76.60 -3.73
CA THR A 230 -44.93 77.01 -4.59
C THR A 230 -46.03 77.58 -3.75
N VAL A 231 -46.38 76.96 -2.61
CA VAL A 231 -47.41 77.46 -1.66
C VAL A 231 -46.94 78.80 -1.05
N LEU A 232 -45.71 78.93 -0.66
CA LEU A 232 -45.15 80.18 -0.14
C LEU A 232 -45.19 81.32 -1.19
N TYR A 233 -44.83 81.03 -2.41
CA TYR A 233 -44.92 81.99 -3.54
C TYR A 233 -46.32 82.42 -3.77
N TRP A 234 -47.30 81.52 -3.82
CA TRP A 234 -48.73 81.83 -4.01
C TRP A 234 -49.24 82.68 -2.83
N MET A 235 -48.85 82.37 -1.60
CA MET A 235 -49.22 83.08 -0.39
C MET A 235 -48.69 84.53 -0.39
N ALA A 236 -47.44 84.74 -0.81
CA ALA A 236 -46.84 86.06 -0.98
C ALA A 236 -47.52 86.90 -2.06
N MET A 237 -47.89 86.30 -3.14
CA MET A 237 -48.65 86.95 -4.23
C MET A 237 -49.98 87.43 -3.77
N VAL A 238 -50.77 86.61 -3.06
CA VAL A 238 -52.06 86.95 -2.52
C VAL A 238 -52.04 88.06 -1.44
N THR A 239 -50.96 88.10 -0.66
CA THR A 239 -50.79 89.08 0.43
C THR A 239 -50.08 90.37 -0.01
N GLY A 240 -49.77 90.55 -1.29
CA GLY A 240 -49.12 91.71 -1.87
C GLY A 240 -47.71 91.98 -1.42
N LYS A 241 -46.99 90.93 -0.98
CA LYS A 241 -45.54 90.94 -0.55
C LYS A 241 -44.66 90.79 -1.80
N ASP A 242 -43.43 91.29 -1.69
CA ASP A 242 -42.41 91.16 -2.74
C ASP A 242 -42.06 89.70 -3.01
N THR A 243 -42.47 89.24 -4.21
CA THR A 243 -42.23 87.83 -4.67
C THR A 243 -40.82 87.62 -5.18
N GLN A 244 -40.04 88.68 -5.35
CA GLN A 244 -38.66 88.56 -5.89
C GLN A 244 -37.71 87.86 -4.92
N ILE A 245 -37.87 88.13 -3.64
CA ILE A 245 -37.09 87.49 -2.59
C ILE A 245 -37.38 85.96 -2.49
N ILE A 246 -38.68 85.60 -2.63
CA ILE A 246 -39.11 84.23 -2.56
C ILE A 246 -38.64 83.49 -3.83
N GLY A 247 -38.66 84.09 -4.99
CA GLY A 247 -38.21 83.51 -6.23
C GLY A 247 -36.67 83.26 -6.23
N SER A 248 -35.87 84.23 -5.72
CA SER A 248 -34.44 84.05 -5.60
C SER A 248 -34.06 83.00 -4.57
N THR A 249 -34.74 82.93 -3.41
CA THR A 249 -34.54 81.90 -2.44
C THR A 249 -34.89 80.53 -2.95
N TRP A 250 -36.02 80.41 -3.71
CA TRP A 250 -36.40 79.13 -4.32
C TRP A 250 -35.38 78.66 -5.37
N SER A 251 -34.91 79.54 -6.25
CA SER A 251 -33.88 79.22 -7.25
C SER A 251 -32.59 78.72 -6.59
N ASN A 252 -32.15 79.39 -5.52
CA ASN A 252 -30.96 78.96 -4.81
C ASN A 252 -31.15 77.63 -4.10
N MET A 253 -32.28 77.43 -3.39
CA MET A 253 -32.60 76.15 -2.75
C MET A 253 -32.75 75.01 -3.75
N PHE A 254 -33.42 75.26 -4.87
CA PHE A 254 -33.58 74.24 -5.93
C PHE A 254 -32.24 73.85 -6.54
N SER A 255 -31.37 74.84 -6.80
CA SER A 255 -30.00 74.58 -7.30
C SER A 255 -29.19 73.75 -6.32
N VAL A 256 -29.22 74.01 -5.01
CA VAL A 256 -28.51 73.25 -4.00
C VAL A 256 -29.07 71.82 -3.87
N LEU A 257 -30.40 71.68 -3.90
CA LEU A 257 -31.08 70.37 -3.82
C LEU A 257 -30.74 69.53 -5.05
N LEU A 258 -30.78 70.13 -6.24
CA LEU A 258 -30.47 69.45 -7.51
C LEU A 258 -29.01 69.02 -7.55
N THR A 259 -28.10 69.88 -7.11
CA THR A 259 -26.65 69.57 -7.03
C THR A 259 -26.39 68.42 -6.07
N ASN A 260 -27.03 68.45 -4.89
CA ASN A 260 -26.90 67.36 -3.90
C ASN A 260 -27.49 66.04 -4.42
N ALA A 261 -28.67 66.12 -5.10
CA ALA A 261 -29.27 64.92 -5.71
C ALA A 261 -28.38 64.31 -6.80
N PHE A 262 -27.80 65.12 -7.68
CA PHE A 262 -26.80 64.65 -8.68
C PHE A 262 -25.52 64.11 -8.03
N SER A 263 -25.04 64.71 -6.95
CA SER A 263 -23.88 64.24 -6.22
C SER A 263 -24.13 62.84 -5.61
N ILE A 264 -25.32 62.64 -5.01
CA ILE A 264 -25.71 61.35 -4.47
C ILE A 264 -25.83 60.29 -5.58
N VAL A 265 -26.51 60.63 -6.70
CA VAL A 265 -26.61 59.74 -7.85
C VAL A 265 -25.23 59.40 -8.44
N GLY A 266 -24.36 60.41 -8.58
CA GLY A 266 -22.98 60.24 -9.07
C GLY A 266 -22.16 59.31 -8.16
N THR A 267 -22.26 59.50 -6.84
CA THR A 267 -21.58 58.64 -5.86
C THR A 267 -22.10 57.18 -5.95
N ILE A 268 -23.41 57.00 -6.05
CA ILE A 268 -24.02 55.67 -6.19
C ILE A 268 -23.57 54.97 -7.49
N MET A 269 -23.56 55.71 -8.60
CA MET A 269 -23.06 55.22 -9.88
C MET A 269 -21.55 54.90 -9.80
N GLY A 270 -20.75 55.74 -9.18
CA GLY A 270 -19.30 55.50 -8.99
C GLY A 270 -19.03 54.22 -8.19
N ILE A 271 -19.75 54.01 -7.09
CA ILE A 271 -19.67 52.75 -6.33
C ILE A 271 -20.06 51.53 -7.17
N LYS A 272 -21.13 51.66 -7.98
CA LYS A 272 -21.59 50.58 -8.86
C LYS A 272 -20.57 50.21 -9.92
N TYR A 273 -19.89 51.20 -10.54
CA TYR A 273 -18.85 50.96 -11.52
C TYR A 273 -17.60 50.37 -10.87
N ALA A 274 -17.15 50.86 -9.72
CA ALA A 274 -15.97 50.34 -8.98
C ALA A 274 -16.17 48.89 -8.55
N THR A 275 -17.37 48.49 -8.13
CA THR A 275 -17.68 47.11 -7.77
C THR A 275 -17.77 46.19 -8.99
N GLN A 276 -18.11 46.70 -10.18
CA GLN A 276 -18.20 45.92 -11.41
C GLN A 276 -16.78 45.65 -12.01
N GLU A 277 -15.82 46.59 -11.87
CA GLU A 277 -14.44 46.38 -12.30
C GLU A 277 -13.65 45.47 -11.38
N GLY A 278 -13.82 45.60 -10.06
CA GLY A 278 -13.14 44.73 -9.09
C GLY A 278 -13.56 43.25 -9.18
N GLY A 279 -14.69 42.95 -9.83
CA GLY A 279 -15.13 41.57 -10.10
C GLY A 279 -14.53 40.95 -11.38
N LYS A 280 -13.88 41.74 -12.24
CA LYS A 280 -13.27 41.25 -13.49
C LYS A 280 -11.76 40.88 -13.33
N GLU A 281 -11.10 41.40 -12.31
CA GLU A 281 -9.69 41.09 -12.05
C GLU A 281 -9.43 39.82 -11.21
N LYS A 282 -10.46 39.09 -10.80
CA LYS A 282 -10.36 37.86 -10.02
C LYS A 282 -10.85 36.60 -10.76
N LYS A 283 -10.69 36.57 -12.09
CA LYS A 283 -10.85 35.32 -12.84
C LYS A 283 -9.54 34.82 -13.43
#